data_fc76f7220d4f952b484afe5e184230a5
#
_entry.id   fc76f7220d4f952b484afe5e184230a5
#
_cell.length_a   1.000
_cell.length_b   1.000
_cell.length_c   1.000
_cell.angle_alpha   90.00
_cell.angle_beta   90.00
_cell.angle_gamma   90.00
#
_symmetry.space_group_name_H-M   'P 1'
#
loop_
_entity.id
_entity.type
_entity.pdbx_description
1 polymer ?
#
loop_
_entity_poly.entity_id
_entity_poly.type
_entity_poly.pdbx_seq_one_letter_code
_entity_poly.pdbx_strand_id
1 'polypeptide(L)'
;TYPKLTKMKLSGKYNITNYNGLFGIKLDVNGETFWQMITEMTMSDDYKIFSLQTDITGRKISDIILRVNYNLGGSAANYFEAKLTLKDQLFELAAIINIKEMAFDLNLKTPYHDMEEMSLSGQFGSTTLKTVYSLKQGRIKRKHRW
;
A
#
# COMPACT_ATOMS: atom_id res chain seq x y z
N THR A 1 -24.06 -26.27 -5.95
CA THR A 1 -23.39 -27.28 -6.79
C THR A 1 -22.33 -26.63 -7.66
N TYR A 2 -21.11 -27.09 -7.51
CA TYR A 2 -20.02 -26.63 -8.34
C TYR A 2 -20.06 -27.30 -9.69
N PRO A 3 -19.79 -26.56 -10.80
CA PRO A 3 -19.66 -27.20 -12.10
C PRO A 3 -18.49 -28.22 -12.05
N LYS A 4 -18.64 -29.29 -12.79
CA LYS A 4 -17.60 -30.31 -12.89
C LYS A 4 -16.32 -29.69 -13.47
N LEU A 5 -15.19 -29.86 -12.79
CA LEU A 5 -13.90 -29.40 -13.26
C LEU A 5 -13.48 -30.22 -14.46
N THR A 6 -13.43 -29.62 -15.65
CA THR A 6 -12.98 -30.26 -16.87
C THR A 6 -11.63 -29.73 -17.35
N LYS A 7 -11.28 -28.49 -17.01
CA LYS A 7 -10.05 -27.87 -17.47
C LYS A 7 -9.60 -26.78 -16.51
N MET A 8 -8.33 -26.79 -16.18
CA MET A 8 -7.69 -25.73 -15.40
C MET A 8 -6.44 -25.26 -16.14
N LYS A 9 -6.26 -23.96 -16.28
CA LYS A 9 -5.11 -23.38 -16.93
C LYS A 9 -4.56 -22.23 -16.11
N LEU A 10 -3.29 -22.33 -15.76
CA LEU A 10 -2.54 -21.24 -15.15
C LEU A 10 -1.63 -20.62 -16.21
N SER A 11 -1.75 -19.34 -16.43
CA SER A 11 -0.92 -18.60 -17.36
C SER A 11 -0.30 -17.38 -16.71
N GLY A 12 0.90 -17.04 -17.13
CA GLY A 12 1.61 -15.88 -16.65
C GLY A 12 2.22 -15.11 -17.81
N LYS A 13 2.38 -13.81 -17.63
CA LYS A 13 3.09 -12.96 -18.57
C LYS A 13 3.91 -11.94 -17.80
N TYR A 14 5.04 -11.56 -18.36
CA TYR A 14 5.85 -10.50 -17.78
C TYR A 14 6.47 -9.68 -18.90
N ASN A 15 6.70 -8.42 -18.62
CA ASN A 15 7.45 -7.52 -19.47
C ASN A 15 8.26 -6.61 -18.56
N ILE A 16 9.57 -6.74 -18.59
CA ILE A 16 10.46 -5.97 -17.73
C ILE A 16 11.41 -5.18 -18.65
N THR A 17 11.34 -3.86 -18.53
CA THR A 17 12.32 -2.94 -19.11
C THR A 17 13.19 -2.38 -17.98
N ASN A 18 14.15 -1.51 -18.30
CA ASN A 18 15.14 -1.05 -17.30
C ASN A 18 14.52 -0.49 -16.01
N TYR A 19 13.39 0.23 -16.13
CA TYR A 19 12.78 0.92 -14.98
C TYR A 19 11.28 0.66 -14.85
N ASN A 20 10.72 -0.15 -15.72
CA ASN A 20 9.30 -0.50 -15.71
C ASN A 20 9.13 -2.01 -15.71
N GLY A 21 8.18 -2.50 -14.96
CA GLY A 21 7.84 -3.90 -14.92
C GLY A 21 6.33 -4.11 -15.02
N LEU A 22 5.93 -5.10 -15.78
CA LEU A 22 4.57 -5.61 -15.83
C LEU A 22 4.63 -7.11 -15.57
N PHE A 23 3.84 -7.57 -14.60
CA PHE A 23 3.74 -8.99 -14.26
C PHE A 23 2.27 -9.36 -14.13
N GLY A 24 1.86 -10.46 -14.72
CA GLY A 24 0.50 -10.94 -14.64
C GLY A 24 0.44 -12.44 -14.43
N ILE A 25 -0.48 -12.88 -13.59
CA ILE A 25 -0.84 -14.29 -13.40
C ILE A 25 -2.34 -14.41 -13.56
N LYS A 26 -2.78 -15.43 -14.25
CA LYS A 26 -4.20 -15.68 -14.50
C LYS A 26 -4.50 -17.15 -14.35
N LEU A 27 -5.55 -17.46 -13.61
CA LEU A 27 -6.09 -18.80 -13.47
C LEU A 27 -7.43 -18.89 -14.18
N ASP A 28 -7.53 -19.74 -15.17
CA ASP A 28 -8.76 -20.06 -15.87
C ASP A 28 -9.27 -21.44 -15.45
N VAL A 29 -10.56 -21.54 -15.22
CA VAL A 29 -11.26 -22.78 -14.88
C VAL A 29 -12.42 -22.96 -15.87
N ASN A 30 -12.43 -24.09 -16.57
CA ASN A 30 -13.44 -24.39 -17.58
C ASN A 30 -13.59 -23.30 -18.64
N GLY A 31 -12.47 -22.70 -19.06
CA GLY A 31 -12.45 -21.65 -20.08
C GLY A 31 -12.80 -20.24 -19.59
N GLU A 32 -13.09 -20.07 -18.32
CA GLU A 32 -13.41 -18.77 -17.74
C GLU A 32 -12.36 -18.35 -16.70
N THR A 33 -12.08 -17.05 -16.61
CA THR A 33 -11.14 -16.52 -15.64
C THR A 33 -11.69 -16.67 -14.23
N PHE A 34 -11.00 -17.47 -13.41
CA PHE A 34 -11.36 -17.65 -12.01
C PHE A 34 -10.77 -16.54 -11.15
N TRP A 35 -9.48 -16.23 -11.32
CA TRP A 35 -8.88 -15.01 -10.78
C TRP A 35 -7.67 -14.59 -11.60
N GLN A 36 -7.31 -13.33 -11.46
CA GLN A 36 -6.10 -12.79 -12.05
C GLN A 36 -5.47 -11.75 -11.14
N MET A 37 -4.15 -11.62 -11.25
CA MET A 37 -3.36 -10.61 -10.58
C MET A 37 -2.52 -9.89 -11.63
N ILE A 38 -2.54 -8.57 -11.61
CA ILE A 38 -1.72 -7.75 -12.49
C ILE A 38 -0.94 -6.78 -11.61
N THR A 39 0.38 -6.80 -11.75
CA THR A 39 1.29 -5.91 -11.03
C THR A 39 2.04 -5.04 -12.02
N GLU A 40 1.97 -3.73 -11.82
CA GLU A 40 2.75 -2.75 -12.55
C GLU A 40 3.73 -2.07 -11.60
N MET A 41 4.96 -1.88 -12.06
CA MET A 41 6.02 -1.28 -11.27
C MET A 41 6.77 -0.25 -12.12
N THR A 42 7.06 0.89 -11.55
CA THR A 42 7.84 1.95 -12.18
C THR A 42 8.90 2.45 -11.20
N MET A 43 10.10 2.68 -11.68
CA MET A 43 11.22 3.13 -10.87
C MET A 43 12.00 4.20 -11.64
N SER A 44 12.49 5.20 -10.93
CA SER A 44 13.36 6.23 -11.54
C SER A 44 14.78 5.71 -11.76
N ASP A 45 15.55 6.40 -12.62
CA ASP A 45 16.92 6.04 -12.98
C ASP A 45 17.86 5.90 -11.77
N ASP A 46 17.64 6.71 -10.75
CA ASP A 46 18.45 6.73 -9.54
C ASP A 46 17.86 5.87 -8.41
N TYR A 47 16.80 5.11 -8.70
CA TYR A 47 16.10 4.25 -7.75
C TYR A 47 15.50 4.99 -6.54
N LYS A 48 15.36 6.29 -6.63
CA LYS A 48 14.85 7.11 -5.53
C LYS A 48 13.34 7.26 -5.54
N ILE A 49 12.71 7.08 -6.69
CA ILE A 49 11.26 7.14 -6.83
C ILE A 49 10.77 5.78 -7.32
N PHE A 50 9.80 5.24 -6.61
CA PHE A 50 9.23 3.93 -6.90
C PHE A 50 7.73 3.99 -6.81
N SER A 51 7.06 3.34 -7.74
CA SER A 51 5.61 3.17 -7.74
C SER A 51 5.26 1.74 -8.10
N LEU A 52 4.39 1.13 -7.32
CA LEU A 52 3.88 -0.21 -7.57
C LEU A 52 2.37 -0.21 -7.41
N GLN A 53 1.68 -0.87 -8.34
CA GLN A 53 0.26 -1.13 -8.23
C GLN A 53 0.00 -2.60 -8.54
N THR A 54 -0.71 -3.28 -7.66
CA THR A 54 -1.15 -4.65 -7.84
C THR A 54 -2.67 -4.71 -7.77
N ASP A 55 -3.29 -5.22 -8.81
CA ASP A 55 -4.73 -5.41 -8.90
C ASP A 55 -5.02 -6.91 -8.90
N ILE A 56 -5.88 -7.36 -7.98
CA ILE A 56 -6.32 -8.75 -7.89
C ILE A 56 -7.84 -8.76 -8.06
N THR A 57 -8.31 -9.49 -9.07
CA THR A 57 -9.73 -9.63 -9.37
C THR A 57 -10.10 -11.09 -9.52
N GLY A 58 -11.33 -11.45 -9.22
CA GLY A 58 -11.77 -12.82 -9.34
C GLY A 58 -13.27 -13.00 -9.13
N ARG A 59 -13.80 -14.16 -9.51
CA ARG A 59 -15.21 -14.48 -9.42
C ARG A 59 -15.77 -14.44 -7.99
N LYS A 60 -14.99 -14.95 -7.03
CA LYS A 60 -15.38 -15.05 -5.62
C LYS A 60 -14.51 -14.19 -4.71
N ILE A 61 -13.58 -13.46 -5.30
CA ILE A 61 -12.67 -12.59 -4.58
C ILE A 61 -13.10 -11.16 -4.91
N SER A 62 -13.33 -10.37 -3.89
CA SER A 62 -13.56 -8.95 -4.08
C SER A 62 -12.31 -8.30 -4.63
N ASP A 63 -12.47 -7.28 -5.44
CA ASP A 63 -11.35 -6.57 -6.02
C ASP A 63 -10.41 -6.08 -4.93
N ILE A 64 -9.15 -6.43 -5.05
CA ILE A 64 -8.09 -6.03 -4.13
C ILE A 64 -7.11 -5.19 -4.92
N ILE A 65 -6.89 -3.97 -4.49
CA ILE A 65 -5.94 -3.04 -5.12
C ILE A 65 -4.92 -2.62 -4.08
N LEU A 66 -3.65 -2.90 -4.35
CA LEU A 66 -2.54 -2.45 -3.51
C LEU A 66 -1.71 -1.46 -4.30
N ARG A 67 -1.49 -0.27 -3.73
CA ARG A 67 -0.61 0.75 -4.30
C ARG A 67 0.47 1.10 -3.29
N VAL A 68 1.71 1.10 -3.74
CA VAL A 68 2.87 1.50 -2.92
C VAL A 68 3.68 2.53 -3.71
N ASN A 69 3.98 3.63 -3.07
CA ASN A 69 4.84 4.67 -3.65
C ASN A 69 5.87 5.09 -2.62
N TYR A 70 7.10 5.31 -3.04
CA TYR A 70 8.06 5.99 -2.20
C TYR A 70 8.89 7.00 -3.01
N ASN A 71 9.39 7.99 -2.31
CA ASN A 71 10.30 8.98 -2.86
C ASN A 71 11.41 9.24 -1.84
N LEU A 72 12.61 8.84 -2.18
CA LEU A 72 13.81 9.03 -1.37
C LEU A 72 14.68 10.15 -1.90
N GLY A 73 14.26 10.80 -2.99
CA GLY A 73 15.03 11.85 -3.66
C GLY A 73 14.81 13.26 -3.15
N GLY A 74 13.92 13.43 -2.18
CA GLY A 74 13.65 14.73 -1.59
C GLY A 74 14.84 15.26 -0.78
N SER A 75 15.15 16.54 -0.96
CA SER A 75 16.26 17.16 -0.23
C SER A 75 16.01 17.30 1.27
N ALA A 76 14.76 17.32 1.70
CA ALA A 76 14.36 17.54 3.09
C ALA A 76 13.64 16.35 3.72
N ALA A 77 12.86 15.59 2.95
CA ALA A 77 12.03 14.52 3.49
C ALA A 77 11.96 13.32 2.55
N ASN A 78 11.97 12.13 3.14
CA ASN A 78 11.66 10.89 2.43
C ASN A 78 10.19 10.55 2.65
N TYR A 79 9.52 10.11 1.61
CA TYR A 79 8.09 9.82 1.62
C TYR A 79 7.83 8.36 1.25
N PHE A 80 6.96 7.73 2.00
CA PHE A 80 6.45 6.39 1.73
C PHE A 80 4.93 6.38 1.87
N GLU A 81 4.24 5.76 0.94
CA GLU A 81 2.79 5.62 0.99
C GLU A 81 2.40 4.22 0.54
N ALA A 82 1.49 3.60 1.28
CA ALA A 82 0.86 2.35 0.90
C ALA A 82 -0.65 2.50 1.02
N LYS A 83 -1.38 2.12 -0.02
CA LYS A 83 -2.85 2.12 -0.03
C LYS A 83 -3.34 0.73 -0.40
N LEU A 84 -4.22 0.20 0.42
CA LEU A 84 -4.87 -1.08 0.19
C LEU A 84 -6.38 -0.87 0.11
N THR A 85 -6.98 -1.24 -1.01
CA THR A 85 -8.42 -1.20 -1.20
C THR A 85 -8.95 -2.63 -1.24
N LEU A 86 -9.87 -2.95 -0.33
CA LEU A 86 -10.56 -4.24 -0.24
C LEU A 86 -12.05 -3.99 -0.38
N LYS A 87 -12.66 -4.43 -1.48
CA LYS A 87 -13.99 -3.99 -1.86
C LYS A 87 -14.02 -2.46 -1.86
N ASP A 88 -14.90 -1.79 -1.28
CA ASP A 88 -14.95 -0.34 -1.19
C ASP A 88 -14.28 0.21 0.07
N GLN A 89 -13.50 -0.61 0.78
CA GLN A 89 -12.82 -0.21 2.00
C GLN A 89 -11.36 0.15 1.71
N LEU A 90 -10.98 1.36 2.08
CA LEU A 90 -9.64 1.90 1.83
C LEU A 90 -8.84 1.99 3.13
N PHE A 91 -7.66 1.37 3.13
CA PHE A 91 -6.65 1.51 4.17
C PHE A 91 -5.49 2.31 3.60
N GLU A 92 -5.06 3.35 4.29
CA GLU A 92 -3.93 4.16 3.85
C GLU A 92 -2.88 4.25 4.96
N LEU A 93 -1.63 4.00 4.60
CA LEU A 93 -0.48 4.23 5.47
C LEU A 93 0.43 5.23 4.76
N ALA A 94 0.72 6.34 5.41
CA ALA A 94 1.68 7.33 4.93
C ALA A 94 2.77 7.54 5.98
N ALA A 95 4.01 7.60 5.53
CA ALA A 95 5.17 7.84 6.37
C ALA A 95 6.03 8.93 5.75
N ILE A 96 6.37 9.93 6.53
CA ILE A 96 7.31 10.98 6.14
C ILE A 96 8.44 10.99 7.15
N ILE A 97 9.67 10.87 6.66
CA ILE A 97 10.87 10.89 7.51
C ILE A 97 11.74 12.04 7.05
N ASN A 98 11.93 13.01 7.93
CA ASN A 98 12.81 14.14 7.69
C ASN A 98 14.15 13.90 8.40
N ILE A 99 15.17 13.58 7.62
CA ILE A 99 16.48 13.22 8.16
C ILE A 99 17.19 14.46 8.76
N LYS A 100 17.03 15.61 8.15
CA LYS A 100 17.67 16.85 8.64
C LYS A 100 17.14 17.28 10.01
N GLU A 101 15.85 17.19 10.22
CA GLU A 101 15.20 17.55 11.46
C GLU A 101 15.12 16.39 12.44
N MET A 102 15.55 15.19 12.02
CA MET A 102 15.44 13.97 12.82
C MET A 102 14.00 13.74 13.29
N ALA A 103 13.04 13.94 12.38
CA ALA A 103 11.62 13.86 12.68
C ALA A 103 10.95 12.82 11.77
N PHE A 104 9.87 12.23 12.28
CA PHE A 104 9.05 11.33 11.49
C PHE A 104 7.56 11.59 11.74
N ASP A 105 6.75 11.34 10.71
CA ASP A 105 5.30 11.35 10.79
C ASP A 105 4.76 10.08 10.17
N LEU A 106 3.95 9.34 10.92
CA LEU A 106 3.23 8.17 10.47
C LEU A 106 1.74 8.46 10.55
N ASN A 107 1.02 8.15 9.48
CA ASN A 107 -0.44 8.32 9.45
C ASN A 107 -1.07 7.06 8.90
N LEU A 108 -2.01 6.50 9.63
CA LEU A 108 -2.81 5.34 9.22
C LEU A 108 -4.27 5.75 9.18
N LYS A 109 -4.90 5.56 8.04
CA LYS A 109 -6.34 5.74 7.86
C LYS A 109 -6.99 4.39 7.62
N THR A 110 -8.13 4.17 8.27
CA THR A 110 -8.91 2.95 8.11
C THR A 110 -10.37 3.28 7.80
N PRO A 111 -11.13 2.36 7.18
CA PRO A 111 -12.55 2.57 6.94
C PRO A 111 -13.41 2.35 8.18
N TYR A 112 -12.82 1.91 9.28
CA TYR A 112 -13.57 1.61 10.49
C TYR A 112 -13.93 2.89 11.24
N HIS A 113 -15.20 3.00 11.62
CA HIS A 113 -15.72 4.18 12.29
C HIS A 113 -15.03 4.47 13.63
N ASP A 114 -14.64 3.43 14.34
CA ASP A 114 -13.99 3.56 15.65
C ASP A 114 -12.51 3.94 15.58
N MET A 115 -11.89 3.76 14.40
CA MET A 115 -10.46 4.02 14.19
C MET A 115 -10.22 4.63 12.81
N GLU A 116 -10.86 5.75 12.52
CA GLU A 116 -10.77 6.39 11.20
C GLU A 116 -9.36 6.85 10.87
N GLU A 117 -8.65 7.39 11.84
CA GLU A 117 -7.32 7.93 11.61
C GLU A 117 -6.47 7.81 12.87
N MET A 118 -5.27 7.28 12.71
CA MET A 118 -4.26 7.23 13.73
C MET A 118 -3.01 7.92 13.22
N SER A 119 -2.41 8.78 14.01
CA SER A 119 -1.14 9.39 13.65
C SER A 119 -0.15 9.29 14.79
N LEU A 120 1.10 9.05 14.42
CA LEU A 120 2.23 9.00 15.32
C LEU A 120 3.32 9.88 14.73
N SER A 121 3.70 10.91 15.46
CA SER A 121 4.80 11.77 15.06
C SER A 121 5.83 11.85 16.18
N GLY A 122 7.06 12.06 15.81
CA GLY A 122 8.13 12.13 16.78
C GLY A 122 9.35 12.83 16.24
N GLN A 123 10.19 13.22 17.18
CA GLN A 123 11.50 13.78 16.94
C GLN A 123 12.51 12.98 17.74
N PHE A 124 13.60 12.57 17.12
CA PHE A 124 14.66 11.86 17.82
C PHE A 124 15.93 12.70 17.80
N GLY A 125 16.53 12.84 18.97
CA GLY A 125 17.82 13.49 19.12
C GLY A 125 18.79 12.52 19.79
N SER A 126 20.02 12.98 20.02
CA SER A 126 21.06 12.13 20.63
C SER A 126 20.71 11.69 22.07
N THR A 127 19.81 12.38 22.75
CA THR A 127 19.48 12.12 24.17
C THR A 127 17.99 12.00 24.46
N THR A 128 17.09 12.40 23.55
CA THR A 128 15.65 12.43 23.83
C THR A 128 14.82 12.00 22.64
N LEU A 129 13.83 11.18 22.91
CA LEU A 129 12.78 10.82 21.96
C LEU A 129 11.49 11.53 22.39
N LYS A 130 10.96 12.38 21.52
CA LYS A 130 9.65 12.99 21.71
C LYS A 130 8.68 12.38 20.74
N THR A 131 7.62 11.75 21.23
CA THR A 131 6.59 11.16 20.40
C THR A 131 5.23 11.77 20.74
N VAL A 132 4.44 12.00 19.72
CA VAL A 132 3.04 12.41 19.84
C VAL A 132 2.19 11.39 19.13
N TYR A 133 1.25 10.82 19.85
CA TYR A 133 0.30 9.87 19.31
C TYR A 133 -1.08 10.52 19.25
N SER A 134 -1.79 10.37 18.15
CA SER A 134 -3.17 10.81 18.05
C SER A 134 -4.04 9.74 17.39
N LEU A 135 -5.20 9.53 17.96
CA LEU A 135 -6.21 8.63 17.46
C LEU A 135 -7.51 9.40 17.24
N LYS A 136 -7.99 9.40 16.01
CA LYS A 136 -9.31 9.91 15.70
C LYS A 136 -10.29 8.75 15.70
N GLN A 137 -11.18 8.76 16.67
CA GLN A 137 -12.15 7.71 16.91
C GLN A 137 -13.55 8.33 16.79
N GLY A 138 -14.18 8.19 15.62
CA GLY A 138 -15.43 8.85 15.35
C GLY A 138 -15.30 10.38 15.49
N ARG A 139 -16.08 10.98 16.40
CA ARG A 139 -16.03 12.42 16.70
C ARG A 139 -15.07 12.78 17.83
N ILE A 140 -14.43 11.81 18.46
CA ILE A 140 -13.57 12.03 19.63
C ILE A 140 -12.10 11.99 19.20
N LYS A 141 -11.39 13.06 19.45
CA LYS A 141 -9.95 13.19 19.20
C LYS A 141 -9.20 13.06 20.52
N ARG A 142 -8.35 12.04 20.63
CA ARG A 142 -7.48 11.85 21.80
C ARG A 142 -6.04 12.10 21.41
N LYS A 143 -5.33 12.88 22.21
CA LYS A 143 -3.91 13.16 22.05
C LYS A 143 -3.16 12.76 23.29
N HIS A 144 -2.08 12.00 23.12
CA HIS A 144 -1.15 11.66 24.20
C HIS A 144 0.23 12.20 23.87
N ARG A 145 0.83 12.85 24.84
CA ARG A 145 2.18 13.41 24.77
C ARG A 145 3.07 12.69 25.77
N TRP A 146 4.22 12.26 25.31
CA TRP A 146 5.21 11.56 26.13
C TRP A 146 6.38 12.49 26.44
#